data_1f9b2125b7a1191ddf12f86a5b0d1861
#
_entry.id   1f9b2125b7a1191ddf12f86a5b0d1861
#
_cell.length_a   1.000
_cell.length_b   1.000
_cell.length_c   1.000
_cell.angle_alpha   90.00
_cell.angle_beta   90.00
_cell.angle_gamma   90.00
#
_symmetry.space_group_name_H-M   'P 1'
#
loop_
_entity.id
_entity.type
_entity.pdbx_description
1 polymer ?
#
loop_
_entity_poly.entity_id
_entity_poly.type
_entity_poly.pdbx_seq_one_letter_code
_entity_poly.pdbx_strand_id
1 'polypeptide(L)'
;SRKQEIAFAQNYFAVQTRRAELVEKRLLEYERIKAREKLSQTEKQLSGVLYERGVDNQGFAIIRSKGDQALFRHSTILLKKKMGVPENRPVADFLPTISIKAKDLAAEMTSVNVQSKYLKGQPPIEKEHIDNNMAVREMLTKRGIVPENLPAAADVKKLQRKLEGDEKKMLKDAK
;
A
#
# COMPACT_ATOMS: atom_id res chain seq x y z
N SER A 1 -35.73 30.28 22.96
CA SER A 1 -36.97 29.65 22.56
C SER A 1 -36.69 28.23 22.08
N ARG A 2 -37.68 27.35 22.07
CA ARG A 2 -37.57 25.96 21.67
C ARG A 2 -36.94 25.81 20.25
N LYS A 3 -37.18 26.74 19.35
CA LYS A 3 -36.56 26.76 18.01
C LYS A 3 -35.05 27.01 18.08
N GLN A 4 -34.60 27.85 18.97
CA GLN A 4 -33.15 28.13 19.16
C GLN A 4 -32.42 26.97 19.80
N GLU A 5 -33.06 26.27 20.73
CA GLU A 5 -32.49 25.06 21.35
C GLU A 5 -32.36 23.90 20.34
N ILE A 6 -33.35 23.73 19.49
CA ILE A 6 -33.31 22.71 18.40
C ILE A 6 -32.20 23.07 17.41
N ALA A 7 -32.10 24.31 16.97
CA ALA A 7 -31.05 24.74 16.05
C ALA A 7 -29.65 24.60 16.66
N PHE A 8 -29.49 24.91 17.94
CA PHE A 8 -28.21 24.68 18.65
C PHE A 8 -27.87 23.21 18.72
N ALA A 9 -28.84 22.35 19.08
CA ALA A 9 -28.60 20.89 19.14
C ALA A 9 -28.22 20.34 17.76
N GLN A 10 -28.90 20.74 16.69
CA GLN A 10 -28.58 20.32 15.32
C GLN A 10 -27.18 20.75 14.91
N ASN A 11 -26.80 21.99 15.18
CA ASN A 11 -25.45 22.50 14.92
C ASN A 11 -24.39 21.76 15.72
N TYR A 12 -24.65 21.49 16.99
CA TYR A 12 -23.73 20.75 17.85
C TYR A 12 -23.49 19.32 17.30
N PHE A 13 -24.56 18.59 16.96
CA PHE A 13 -24.44 17.25 16.40
C PHE A 13 -23.73 17.26 15.03
N ALA A 14 -24.03 18.22 14.17
CA ALA A 14 -23.32 18.37 12.90
C ALA A 14 -21.82 18.58 13.06
N VAL A 15 -21.41 19.44 14.03
CA VAL A 15 -19.99 19.67 14.35
C VAL A 15 -19.33 18.42 14.90
N GLN A 16 -19.98 17.69 15.82
CA GLN A 16 -19.44 16.45 16.38
C GLN A 16 -19.30 15.36 15.32
N THR A 17 -20.31 15.18 14.45
CA THR A 17 -20.25 14.24 13.33
C THR A 17 -19.08 14.57 12.41
N ARG A 18 -18.90 15.85 12.05
CA ARG A 18 -17.79 16.29 11.20
C ARG A 18 -16.42 16.03 11.83
N ARG A 19 -16.29 16.24 13.14
CA ARG A 19 -15.06 15.91 13.86
C ARG A 19 -14.77 14.42 13.85
N ALA A 20 -15.77 13.58 14.08
CA ALA A 20 -15.63 12.13 14.04
C ALA A 20 -15.19 11.64 12.65
N GLU A 21 -15.82 12.13 11.57
CA GLU A 21 -15.43 11.84 10.20
C GLU A 21 -13.98 12.24 9.89
N LEU A 22 -13.53 13.40 10.37
CA LEU A 22 -12.14 13.85 10.19
C LEU A 22 -11.14 12.99 10.93
N VAL A 23 -11.47 12.53 12.14
CA VAL A 23 -10.63 11.62 12.93
C VAL A 23 -10.52 10.27 12.22
N GLU A 24 -11.65 9.71 11.78
CA GLU A 24 -11.69 8.43 11.05
C GLU A 24 -10.86 8.52 9.76
N LYS A 25 -11.02 9.57 8.98
CA LYS A 25 -10.23 9.81 7.77
C LYS A 25 -8.73 9.83 8.07
N ARG A 26 -8.31 10.54 9.12
CA ARG A 26 -6.89 10.61 9.52
C ARG A 26 -6.34 9.27 9.96
N LEU A 27 -7.13 8.46 10.67
CA LEU A 27 -6.73 7.10 11.06
C LEU A 27 -6.50 6.21 9.83
N LEU A 28 -7.39 6.26 8.83
CA LEU A 28 -7.24 5.53 7.58
C LEU A 28 -6.00 6.00 6.78
N GLU A 29 -5.76 7.29 6.73
CA GLU A 29 -4.57 7.87 6.09
C GLU A 29 -3.28 7.40 6.79
N TYR A 30 -3.26 7.41 8.11
CA TYR A 30 -2.14 6.92 8.91
C TYR A 30 -1.90 5.42 8.70
N GLU A 31 -2.95 4.62 8.70
CA GLU A 31 -2.87 3.18 8.44
C GLU A 31 -2.26 2.90 7.06
N ARG A 32 -2.64 3.66 6.04
CA ARG A 32 -2.07 3.52 4.69
C ARG A 32 -0.59 3.88 4.66
N ILE A 33 -0.17 4.94 5.35
CA ILE A 33 1.25 5.31 5.47
C ILE A 33 2.04 4.17 6.14
N LYS A 34 1.52 3.61 7.23
CA LYS A 34 2.14 2.48 7.93
C LYS A 34 2.24 1.24 7.05
N ALA A 35 1.19 0.91 6.31
CA ALA A 35 1.21 -0.21 5.36
C ALA A 35 2.29 0.00 4.28
N ARG A 36 2.45 1.23 3.76
CA ARG A 36 3.47 1.55 2.77
C ARG A 36 4.89 1.45 3.32
N GLU A 37 5.12 1.91 4.55
CA GLU A 37 6.40 1.75 5.25
C GLU A 37 6.74 0.28 5.45
N LYS A 38 5.77 -0.52 5.90
CA LYS A 38 5.93 -1.96 6.09
C LYS A 38 6.29 -2.67 4.78
N LEU A 39 5.59 -2.37 3.69
CA LEU A 39 5.92 -2.92 2.37
C LEU A 39 7.37 -2.60 1.97
N SER A 40 7.83 -1.36 2.20
CA SER A 40 9.21 -0.97 1.91
C SER A 40 10.23 -1.80 2.69
N GLN A 41 9.96 -2.06 3.96
CA GLN A 41 10.81 -2.91 4.81
C GLN A 41 10.79 -4.37 4.33
N THR A 42 9.61 -4.90 4.01
CA THR A 42 9.45 -6.27 3.50
C THR A 42 10.19 -6.47 2.16
N GLU A 43 10.07 -5.51 1.24
CA GLU A 43 10.79 -5.56 -0.04
C GLU A 43 12.32 -5.48 0.16
N LYS A 44 12.77 -4.70 1.12
CA LYS A 44 14.21 -4.63 1.46
C LYS A 44 14.71 -5.96 2.05
N GLN A 45 13.94 -6.58 2.93
CA GLN A 45 14.25 -7.90 3.48
C GLN A 45 14.27 -8.97 2.39
N LEU A 46 13.27 -8.98 1.51
CA LEU A 46 13.21 -9.88 0.36
C LEU A 46 14.44 -9.71 -0.53
N SER A 47 14.83 -8.47 -0.85
CA SER A 47 16.05 -8.19 -1.63
C SER A 47 17.29 -8.82 -1.00
N GLY A 48 17.45 -8.74 0.32
CA GLY A 48 18.53 -9.39 1.05
C GLY A 48 18.51 -10.91 0.92
N VAL A 49 17.34 -11.54 1.12
CA VAL A 49 17.16 -12.99 0.95
C VAL A 49 17.51 -13.42 -0.47
N LEU A 50 17.05 -12.69 -1.47
CA LEU A 50 17.29 -12.99 -2.87
C LEU A 50 18.79 -12.86 -3.24
N TYR A 51 19.43 -11.83 -2.72
CA TYR A 51 20.88 -11.62 -2.92
C TYR A 51 21.70 -12.80 -2.38
N GLU A 52 21.39 -13.29 -1.18
CA GLU A 52 22.02 -14.48 -0.60
C GLU A 52 21.78 -15.76 -1.43
N ARG A 53 20.75 -15.76 -2.25
CA ARG A 53 20.36 -16.87 -3.13
C ARG A 53 20.82 -16.69 -4.59
N GLY A 54 21.70 -15.73 -4.85
CA GLY A 54 22.32 -15.50 -6.15
C GLY A 54 21.52 -14.63 -7.11
N VAL A 55 20.60 -13.82 -6.61
CA VAL A 55 19.83 -12.83 -7.41
C VAL A 55 20.40 -11.44 -7.17
N ASP A 56 20.87 -10.78 -8.22
CA ASP A 56 21.36 -9.40 -8.17
C ASP A 56 20.24 -8.36 -8.21
N ASN A 57 20.60 -7.08 -8.13
CA ASN A 57 19.63 -5.98 -8.14
C ASN A 57 18.77 -5.94 -9.41
N GLN A 58 19.35 -6.28 -10.57
CA GLN A 58 18.63 -6.34 -11.84
C GLN A 58 17.62 -7.49 -11.84
N GLY A 59 18.02 -8.66 -11.37
CA GLY A 59 17.14 -9.81 -11.21
C GLY A 59 16.00 -9.53 -10.23
N PHE A 60 16.28 -8.84 -9.12
CA PHE A 60 15.25 -8.41 -8.18
C PHE A 60 14.22 -7.44 -8.81
N ALA A 61 14.67 -6.48 -9.60
CA ALA A 61 13.76 -5.57 -10.31
C ALA A 61 12.84 -6.32 -11.29
N ILE A 62 13.36 -7.32 -12.01
CA ILE A 62 12.57 -8.18 -12.90
C ILE A 62 11.55 -8.98 -12.10
N ILE A 63 11.95 -9.61 -11.01
CA ILE A 63 11.07 -10.41 -10.15
C ILE A 63 9.92 -9.54 -9.61
N ARG A 64 10.21 -8.34 -9.12
CA ARG A 64 9.19 -7.38 -8.67
C ARG A 64 8.20 -7.02 -9.76
N SER A 65 8.68 -6.69 -10.95
CA SER A 65 7.83 -6.33 -12.10
C SER A 65 6.90 -7.47 -12.51
N LYS A 66 7.40 -8.70 -12.52
CA LYS A 66 6.59 -9.88 -12.82
C LYS A 66 5.58 -10.20 -11.71
N GLY A 67 5.94 -9.97 -10.46
CA GLY A 67 5.00 -10.04 -9.35
C GLY A 67 3.85 -9.03 -9.48
N ASP A 68 4.16 -7.78 -9.82
CA ASP A 68 3.15 -6.76 -10.10
C ASP A 68 2.24 -7.16 -11.26
N GLN A 69 2.82 -7.72 -12.33
CA GLN A 69 2.03 -8.21 -13.47
C GLN A 69 1.10 -9.37 -13.08
N ALA A 70 1.54 -10.26 -12.23
CA ALA A 70 0.71 -11.35 -11.71
C ALA A 70 -0.44 -10.84 -10.84
N LEU A 71 -0.18 -9.87 -9.96
CA LEU A 71 -1.17 -9.33 -9.05
C LEU A 71 -2.18 -8.40 -9.73
N PHE A 72 -1.72 -7.50 -10.61
CA PHE A 72 -2.53 -6.43 -11.22
C PHE A 72 -2.90 -6.68 -12.67
N ARG A 73 -2.45 -7.78 -13.30
CA ARG A 73 -2.65 -8.06 -14.73
C ARG A 73 -2.07 -6.98 -15.67
N HIS A 74 -1.22 -6.11 -15.17
CA HIS A 74 -0.56 -5.04 -15.89
C HIS A 74 0.92 -5.02 -15.54
N SER A 75 1.78 -4.73 -16.51
CA SER A 75 3.17 -4.39 -16.21
C SER A 75 3.23 -3.12 -15.34
N THR A 76 4.31 -2.92 -14.61
CA THR A 76 4.48 -1.73 -13.77
C THR A 76 4.29 -0.44 -14.56
N ILE A 77 4.79 -0.38 -15.79
CA ILE A 77 4.65 0.79 -16.69
C ILE A 77 3.18 1.05 -17.03
N LEU A 78 2.44 0.02 -17.44
CA LEU A 78 1.03 0.15 -17.79
C LEU A 78 0.16 0.49 -16.57
N LEU A 79 0.47 -0.09 -15.42
CA LEU A 79 -0.21 0.22 -14.17
C LEU A 79 -0.02 1.68 -13.77
N LYS A 80 1.21 2.20 -13.86
CA LYS A 80 1.49 3.62 -13.62
C LYS A 80 0.68 4.54 -14.55
N LYS A 81 0.64 4.22 -15.84
CA LYS A 81 -0.17 4.99 -16.81
C LYS A 81 -1.66 4.97 -16.44
N LYS A 82 -2.20 3.80 -16.14
CA LYS A 82 -3.61 3.64 -15.76
C LYS A 82 -3.97 4.45 -14.52
N MET A 83 -3.07 4.52 -13.55
CA MET A 83 -3.27 5.20 -12.26
C MET A 83 -2.83 6.67 -12.26
N GLY A 84 -2.27 7.18 -13.36
CA GLY A 84 -1.74 8.55 -13.42
C GLY A 84 -0.51 8.79 -12.54
N VAL A 85 0.30 7.76 -12.32
CA VAL A 85 1.51 7.83 -11.49
C VAL A 85 2.68 8.34 -12.33
N PRO A 86 3.45 9.35 -11.86
CA PRO A 86 4.67 9.80 -12.54
C PRO A 86 5.69 8.68 -12.71
N GLU A 87 6.43 8.69 -13.83
CA GLU A 87 7.39 7.62 -14.16
C GLU A 87 8.47 7.43 -13.09
N ASN A 88 8.94 8.52 -12.48
CA ASN A 88 9.99 8.51 -11.45
C ASN A 88 9.48 8.17 -10.04
N ARG A 89 8.19 7.86 -9.88
CA ARG A 89 7.59 7.53 -8.58
C ARG A 89 7.21 6.06 -8.49
N PRO A 90 7.39 5.42 -7.34
CA PRO A 90 6.92 4.05 -7.12
C PRO A 90 5.39 3.98 -7.23
N VAL A 91 4.86 2.98 -7.92
CA VAL A 91 3.41 2.75 -7.98
C VAL A 91 2.79 2.53 -6.60
N ALA A 92 3.53 1.92 -5.69
CA ALA A 92 3.08 1.63 -4.33
C ALA A 92 2.72 2.89 -3.53
N ASP A 93 3.29 4.06 -3.86
CA ASP A 93 2.94 5.33 -3.22
C ASP A 93 1.51 5.82 -3.55
N PHE A 94 0.88 5.21 -4.56
CA PHE A 94 -0.46 5.57 -5.07
C PHE A 94 -1.46 4.42 -4.97
N LEU A 95 -1.07 3.27 -4.44
CA LEU A 95 -1.95 2.13 -4.25
C LEU A 95 -2.87 2.34 -3.04
N PRO A 96 -4.12 1.85 -3.10
CA PRO A 96 -4.97 1.76 -1.91
C PRO A 96 -4.39 0.76 -0.90
N THR A 97 -4.76 0.92 0.36
CA THR A 97 -4.21 0.14 1.48
C THR A 97 -4.27 -1.37 1.25
N ILE A 98 -5.38 -1.88 0.72
CA ILE A 98 -5.52 -3.33 0.47
C ILE A 98 -4.52 -3.84 -0.58
N SER A 99 -4.23 -3.06 -1.61
CA SER A 99 -3.24 -3.43 -2.63
C SER A 99 -1.82 -3.39 -2.10
N ILE A 100 -1.51 -2.44 -1.22
CA ILE A 100 -0.22 -2.38 -0.50
C ILE A 100 -0.05 -3.64 0.36
N LYS A 101 -1.06 -3.99 1.15
CA LYS A 101 -1.05 -5.19 2.02
C LYS A 101 -0.97 -6.48 1.20
N ALA A 102 -1.60 -6.54 0.04
CA ALA A 102 -1.51 -7.69 -0.87
C ALA A 102 -0.09 -7.90 -1.39
N LYS A 103 0.58 -6.83 -1.82
CA LYS A 103 1.99 -6.88 -2.24
C LYS A 103 2.90 -7.29 -1.08
N ASP A 104 2.66 -6.76 0.11
CA ASP A 104 3.43 -7.08 1.31
C ASP A 104 3.33 -8.57 1.66
N LEU A 105 2.12 -9.12 1.68
CA LEU A 105 1.87 -10.54 1.91
C LEU A 105 2.58 -11.42 0.89
N ALA A 106 2.46 -11.12 -0.41
CA ALA A 106 3.10 -11.89 -1.47
C ALA A 106 4.64 -11.86 -1.35
N ALA A 107 5.21 -10.72 -0.98
CA ALA A 107 6.65 -10.57 -0.75
C ALA A 107 7.13 -11.37 0.47
N GLU A 108 6.38 -11.34 1.57
CA GLU A 108 6.68 -12.15 2.76
C GLU A 108 6.57 -13.66 2.47
N MET A 109 5.52 -14.09 1.77
CA MET A 109 5.38 -15.49 1.30
C MET A 109 6.57 -15.92 0.49
N THR A 110 7.05 -15.06 -0.42
CA THR A 110 8.23 -15.36 -1.25
C THR A 110 9.48 -15.54 -0.38
N SER A 111 9.73 -14.65 0.58
CA SER A 111 10.86 -14.77 1.50
C SER A 111 10.83 -16.10 2.27
N VAL A 112 9.68 -16.46 2.82
CA VAL A 112 9.49 -17.72 3.57
C VAL A 112 9.72 -18.93 2.65
N ASN A 113 9.14 -18.93 1.45
CA ASN A 113 9.21 -20.07 0.55
C ASN A 113 10.60 -20.24 -0.08
N VAL A 114 11.28 -19.14 -0.39
CA VAL A 114 12.69 -19.19 -0.88
C VAL A 114 13.59 -19.87 0.15
N GLN A 115 13.39 -19.55 1.42
CA GLN A 115 14.17 -20.14 2.51
C GLN A 115 13.78 -21.60 2.77
N SER A 116 12.50 -21.90 2.94
CA SER A 116 12.00 -23.24 3.29
C SER A 116 12.19 -24.27 2.18
N LYS A 117 12.08 -23.85 0.92
CA LYS A 117 12.29 -24.71 -0.26
C LYS A 117 13.74 -24.70 -0.77
N TYR A 118 14.64 -23.98 -0.12
CA TYR A 118 16.04 -23.84 -0.52
C TYR A 118 16.23 -23.38 -1.97
N LEU A 119 15.40 -22.48 -2.46
CA LEU A 119 15.47 -21.99 -3.84
C LEU A 119 16.74 -21.17 -4.05
N LYS A 120 17.38 -21.35 -5.21
CA LYS A 120 18.59 -20.63 -5.62
C LYS A 120 18.49 -20.18 -7.08
N GLY A 121 19.01 -18.98 -7.34
CA GLY A 121 19.02 -18.40 -8.67
C GLY A 121 17.68 -17.77 -9.07
N GLN A 122 17.72 -16.94 -10.10
CA GLN A 122 16.57 -16.15 -10.52
C GLN A 122 15.37 -16.99 -10.98
N PRO A 123 15.49 -18.00 -11.87
CA PRO A 123 14.32 -18.66 -12.45
C PRO A 123 13.36 -19.28 -11.42
N PRO A 124 13.80 -20.10 -10.44
CA PRO A 124 12.89 -20.69 -9.48
C PRO A 124 12.31 -19.66 -8.51
N ILE A 125 13.07 -18.64 -8.13
CA ILE A 125 12.61 -17.56 -7.23
C ILE A 125 11.59 -16.68 -7.95
N GLU A 126 11.82 -16.34 -9.20
CA GLU A 126 10.88 -15.60 -10.04
C GLU A 126 9.55 -16.34 -10.15
N LYS A 127 9.58 -17.63 -10.43
CA LYS A 127 8.37 -18.46 -10.49
C LYS A 127 7.63 -18.46 -9.15
N GLU A 128 8.33 -18.63 -8.04
CA GLU A 128 7.76 -18.61 -6.70
C GLU A 128 7.07 -17.28 -6.40
N HIS A 129 7.70 -16.16 -6.75
CA HIS A 129 7.12 -14.83 -6.54
C HIS A 129 5.87 -14.59 -7.40
N ILE A 130 5.88 -15.05 -8.64
CA ILE A 130 4.71 -15.02 -9.52
C ILE A 130 3.57 -15.84 -8.92
N ASP A 131 3.83 -17.08 -8.52
CA ASP A 131 2.83 -17.99 -7.96
C ASP A 131 2.21 -17.41 -6.68
N ASN A 132 3.01 -16.80 -5.80
CA ASN A 132 2.53 -16.16 -4.58
C ASN A 132 1.63 -14.95 -4.89
N ASN A 133 2.00 -14.09 -5.84
CA ASN A 133 1.17 -12.97 -6.26
C ASN A 133 -0.14 -13.45 -6.93
N MET A 134 -0.09 -14.51 -7.72
CA MET A 134 -1.29 -15.13 -8.29
C MET A 134 -2.22 -15.70 -7.22
N ALA A 135 -1.68 -16.36 -6.21
CA ALA A 135 -2.47 -16.88 -5.08
C ALA A 135 -3.17 -15.78 -4.30
N VAL A 136 -2.47 -14.68 -4.01
CA VAL A 136 -3.05 -13.49 -3.35
C VAL A 136 -4.13 -12.88 -4.23
N ARG A 137 -3.88 -12.73 -5.54
CA ARG A 137 -4.88 -12.26 -6.50
C ARG A 137 -6.13 -13.14 -6.51
N GLU A 138 -5.96 -14.45 -6.57
CA GLU A 138 -7.08 -15.40 -6.58
C GLU A 138 -7.95 -15.24 -5.32
N MET A 139 -7.33 -15.12 -4.15
CA MET A 139 -8.03 -14.86 -2.90
C MET A 139 -8.87 -13.57 -2.96
N LEU A 140 -8.29 -12.49 -3.47
CA LEU A 140 -8.98 -11.20 -3.59
C LEU A 140 -10.14 -11.27 -4.59
N THR A 141 -9.91 -11.84 -5.78
CA THR A 141 -10.93 -11.91 -6.84
C THR A 141 -12.11 -12.81 -6.47
N LYS A 142 -11.87 -13.90 -5.74
CA LYS A 142 -12.95 -14.73 -5.17
C LYS A 142 -13.84 -13.97 -4.19
N ARG A 143 -13.34 -12.88 -3.61
CA ARG A 143 -14.10 -11.99 -2.72
C ARG A 143 -14.64 -10.75 -3.41
N GLY A 144 -14.58 -10.69 -4.75
CA GLY A 144 -15.06 -9.58 -5.55
C GLY A 144 -14.13 -8.36 -5.61
N ILE A 145 -12.88 -8.51 -5.15
CA ILE A 145 -11.87 -7.45 -5.19
C ILE A 145 -10.94 -7.70 -6.38
N VAL A 146 -11.03 -6.85 -7.39
CA VAL A 146 -10.18 -6.90 -8.59
C VAL A 146 -9.09 -5.84 -8.46
N PRO A 147 -7.83 -6.21 -8.19
CA PRO A 147 -6.77 -5.26 -7.82
C PRO A 147 -6.56 -4.13 -8.84
N GLU A 148 -6.57 -4.42 -10.12
CA GLU A 148 -6.39 -3.45 -11.20
C GLU A 148 -7.55 -2.49 -11.42
N ASN A 149 -8.72 -2.78 -10.84
CA ASN A 149 -9.92 -1.95 -10.93
C ASN A 149 -10.10 -1.03 -9.72
N LEU A 150 -9.27 -1.17 -8.70
CA LEU A 150 -9.31 -0.27 -7.55
C LEU A 150 -8.77 1.12 -7.95
N PRO A 151 -9.41 2.20 -7.48
CA PRO A 151 -8.96 3.55 -7.80
C PRO A 151 -7.59 3.84 -7.17
N ALA A 152 -6.80 4.67 -7.85
CA ALA A 152 -5.58 5.22 -7.29
C ALA A 152 -5.89 6.02 -6.01
N ALA A 153 -5.03 5.89 -5.01
CA ALA A 153 -5.09 6.68 -3.80
C ALA A 153 -4.17 7.91 -3.89
N ALA A 154 -4.34 8.86 -2.98
CA ALA A 154 -3.48 10.03 -2.92
C ALA A 154 -2.01 9.65 -2.69
N ASP A 155 -1.08 10.47 -3.20
CA ASP A 155 0.35 10.29 -3.01
C ASP A 155 0.71 10.20 -1.51
N VAL A 156 1.21 9.05 -1.09
CA VAL A 156 1.52 8.77 0.32
C VAL A 156 2.55 9.74 0.89
N LYS A 157 3.51 10.22 0.09
CA LYS A 157 4.51 11.18 0.55
C LYS A 157 3.94 12.57 0.80
N LYS A 158 3.01 13.01 -0.05
CA LYS A 158 2.30 14.28 0.18
C LYS A 158 1.42 14.19 1.42
N LEU A 159 0.77 13.06 1.60
CA LEU A 159 -0.08 12.79 2.76
C LEU A 159 0.73 12.80 4.06
N GLN A 160 1.88 12.14 4.07
CA GLN A 160 2.80 12.11 5.21
C GLN A 160 3.26 13.52 5.61
N ARG A 161 3.71 14.32 4.64
CA ARG A 161 4.12 15.71 4.89
C ARG A 161 3.00 16.57 5.45
N LYS A 162 1.77 16.37 4.97
CA LYS A 162 0.58 17.08 5.47
C LYS A 162 0.31 16.74 6.93
N LEU A 163 0.32 15.45 7.28
CA LEU A 163 0.08 15.00 8.66
C LEU A 163 1.17 15.52 9.62
N GLU A 164 2.44 15.46 9.22
CA GLU A 164 3.55 16.01 9.99
C GLU A 164 3.44 17.54 10.18
N GLY A 165 2.99 18.25 9.14
CA GLY A 165 2.74 19.68 9.20
C GLY A 165 1.60 20.07 10.16
N ASP A 166 0.51 19.30 10.13
CA ASP A 166 -0.63 19.48 11.01
C ASP A 166 -0.25 19.20 12.48
N GLU A 167 0.52 18.15 12.73
CA GLU A 167 1.02 17.82 14.07
C GLU A 167 1.90 18.93 14.64
N LYS A 168 2.84 19.48 13.84
CA LYS A 168 3.70 20.58 14.25
C LYS A 168 2.90 21.86 14.59
N LYS A 169 1.81 22.13 13.86
CA LYS A 169 0.91 23.26 14.18
C LYS A 169 0.20 23.04 15.51
N MET A 170 -0.37 21.84 15.71
CA MET A 170 -1.06 21.50 16.97
C MET A 170 -0.15 21.63 18.18
N LEU A 171 1.11 21.21 18.08
CA LEU A 171 2.11 21.34 19.15
C LEU A 171 2.52 22.79 19.44
N LYS A 172 2.46 23.67 18.43
CA LYS A 172 2.70 25.11 18.65
C LYS A 172 1.52 25.81 19.33
N ASP A 173 0.30 25.46 18.95
CA ASP A 173 -0.92 26.04 19.49
C ASP A 173 -1.22 25.56 20.92
N ALA A 174 -0.58 24.48 21.37
CA ALA A 174 -0.70 23.90 22.71
C ALA A 174 0.29 24.49 23.73
N LYS A 175 1.22 25.39 23.29
CA LYS A 175 2.19 26.12 24.15
C LYS A 175 1.73 27.51 24.40
#